data_cb99b36a0d3e9d4a8dac6b9c59446ebc
#
_entry.id   cb99b36a0d3e9d4a8dac6b9c59446ebc
#
_cell.length_a   1.000
_cell.length_b   1.000
_cell.length_c   1.000
_cell.angle_alpha   90.00
_cell.angle_beta   90.00
_cell.angle_gamma   90.00
#
_symmetry.space_group_name_H-M   'P 1'
#
loop_
_entity.id
_entity.type
_entity.pdbx_description
1 polymer ?
#
loop_
_entity_poly.entity_id
_entity_poly.type
_entity_poly.pdbx_seq_one_letter_code
_entity_poly.pdbx_strand_id
1 'polypeptide(L)'
;EMVKDPSLKSGFVLKVGSKEYDWSEKARIDQLKSSIAKAVGTGSATASEKGILSILEANIEDFQLEVKDKEIGVVNWVGDGIANVDGIDHAFYGEIVIFDSGVKGMVQDVRRDEVGVILFGSDIEVKEGSKVVRTGKMAGVPVGEGFLGRIVDALGSPIDDKGDIQADGYRPVECEAPGITERKSVSVPMETGLLSIDSMFPIGRGQRELIIGDRQT
;
A
#
# COMPACT_ATOMS: atom_id res chain seq x y z
N GLU A 1 -9.16 -10.58 31.53
CA GLU A 1 -8.26 -9.99 32.52
C GLU A 1 -8.16 -8.48 32.28
N MET A 2 -8.32 -7.65 33.32
CA MET A 2 -8.17 -6.21 33.20
C MET A 2 -6.75 -5.82 33.62
N VAL A 3 -5.98 -5.28 32.69
CA VAL A 3 -4.62 -4.80 32.94
C VAL A 3 -4.61 -3.27 32.85
N LYS A 4 -4.03 -2.62 33.84
CA LYS A 4 -3.90 -1.16 33.84
C LYS A 4 -2.70 -0.74 33.01
N ASP A 5 -2.93 -0.07 31.88
CA ASP A 5 -1.89 0.46 31.01
C ASP A 5 -1.65 1.95 31.33
N PRO A 6 -0.50 2.33 31.86
CA PRO A 6 -0.18 3.72 32.22
C PRO A 6 0.02 4.63 31.00
N SER A 7 0.13 4.08 29.79
CA SER A 7 0.24 4.86 28.54
C SER A 7 -1.10 5.42 28.06
N LEU A 8 -2.21 4.85 28.52
CA LEU A 8 -3.56 5.31 28.23
C LEU A 8 -3.96 6.43 29.16
N LYS A 9 -4.13 7.65 28.65
CA LYS A 9 -4.61 8.79 29.42
C LYS A 9 -6.06 8.63 29.85
N SER A 10 -6.92 8.15 28.96
CA SER A 10 -8.31 7.79 29.23
C SER A 10 -8.84 6.80 28.20
N GLY A 11 -9.92 6.09 28.55
CA GLY A 11 -10.53 5.06 27.71
C GLY A 11 -10.02 3.65 28.02
N PHE A 12 -10.33 2.70 27.16
CA PHE A 12 -9.88 1.31 27.31
C PHE A 12 -9.65 0.69 25.93
N VAL A 13 -8.84 -0.36 25.91
CA VAL A 13 -8.60 -1.19 24.74
C VAL A 13 -9.06 -2.61 25.08
N LEU A 14 -9.98 -3.15 24.29
CA LEU A 14 -10.51 -4.50 24.46
C LEU A 14 -9.86 -5.43 23.43
N LYS A 15 -9.27 -6.52 23.90
CA LYS A 15 -8.72 -7.58 23.02
C LYS A 15 -9.59 -8.82 23.14
N VAL A 16 -10.05 -9.32 21.99
CA VAL A 16 -10.83 -10.54 21.87
C VAL A 16 -10.22 -11.41 20.79
N GLY A 17 -9.42 -12.40 21.16
CA GLY A 17 -8.62 -13.19 20.22
C GLY A 17 -7.58 -12.31 19.51
N SER A 18 -7.54 -12.35 18.19
CA SER A 18 -6.68 -11.52 17.35
C SER A 18 -7.22 -10.09 17.09
N LYS A 19 -8.44 -9.78 17.54
CA LYS A 19 -9.07 -8.49 17.33
C LYS A 19 -8.85 -7.55 18.49
N GLU A 20 -8.47 -6.32 18.19
CA GLU A 20 -8.31 -5.23 19.15
C GLU A 20 -9.28 -4.10 18.84
N TYR A 21 -10.03 -3.70 19.87
CA TYR A 21 -11.02 -2.61 19.83
C TYR A 21 -10.50 -1.48 20.71
N ASP A 22 -10.11 -0.38 20.09
CA ASP A 22 -9.48 0.76 20.79
C ASP A 22 -10.49 1.89 20.99
N TRP A 23 -10.91 2.10 22.25
CA TRP A 23 -11.72 3.22 22.72
C TRP A 23 -10.91 4.24 23.51
N SER A 24 -9.60 4.29 23.31
CA SER A 24 -8.76 5.28 23.98
C SER A 24 -9.03 6.70 23.45
N GLU A 25 -8.73 7.68 24.28
CA GLU A 25 -8.77 9.10 23.90
C GLU A 25 -7.89 9.38 22.67
N LYS A 26 -6.73 8.72 22.59
CA LYS A 26 -5.81 8.85 21.47
C LYS A 26 -6.43 8.41 20.15
N ALA A 27 -7.06 7.23 20.11
CA ALA A 27 -7.73 6.72 18.91
C ALA A 27 -8.88 7.64 18.46
N ARG A 28 -9.63 8.20 19.43
CA ARG A 28 -10.71 9.16 19.17
C ARG A 28 -10.20 10.45 18.55
N ILE A 29 -9.10 11.00 19.08
CA ILE A 29 -8.47 12.22 18.57
C ILE A 29 -7.92 11.98 17.14
N ASP A 30 -7.29 10.84 16.90
CA ASP A 30 -6.72 10.53 15.57
C ASP A 30 -7.81 10.33 14.51
N GLN A 31 -8.94 9.71 14.88
CA GLN A 31 -10.10 9.61 13.99
C GLN A 31 -10.70 10.99 13.70
N LEU A 32 -10.85 11.83 14.71
CA LEU A 32 -11.36 13.21 14.55
C LEU A 32 -10.43 14.03 13.63
N LYS A 33 -9.10 13.96 13.86
CA LYS A 33 -8.12 14.63 12.97
C LYS A 33 -8.24 14.19 11.54
N SER A 34 -8.41 12.90 11.29
CA SER A 34 -8.55 12.36 9.93
C SER A 34 -9.86 12.82 9.26
N SER A 35 -10.94 12.91 10.02
CA SER A 35 -12.24 13.41 9.52
C SER A 35 -12.17 14.90 9.17
N ILE A 36 -11.54 15.69 10.02
CA ILE A 36 -11.31 17.12 9.77
C ILE A 36 -10.41 17.34 8.56
N ALA A 37 -9.32 16.58 8.45
CA ALA A 37 -8.41 16.68 7.30
C ALA A 37 -9.10 16.36 5.97
N LYS A 38 -10.00 15.37 5.96
CA LYS A 38 -10.85 15.06 4.80
C LYS A 38 -11.81 16.19 4.46
N ALA A 39 -12.48 16.76 5.48
CA ALA A 39 -13.45 17.83 5.28
C ALA A 39 -12.79 19.13 4.76
N VAL A 40 -11.60 19.46 5.24
CA VAL A 40 -10.81 20.62 4.80
C VAL A 40 -10.22 20.41 3.39
N GLY A 41 -9.80 19.19 3.06
CA GLY A 41 -9.23 18.86 1.73
C GLY A 41 -10.24 18.85 0.59
N THR A 42 -11.54 18.73 0.87
CA THR A 42 -12.63 18.80 -0.14
C THR A 42 -13.24 20.18 -0.31
N GLY A 43 -12.86 21.16 0.53
CA GLY A 43 -13.37 22.53 0.50
C GLY A 43 -12.54 23.42 -0.43
N SER A 44 -13.16 23.93 -1.49
CA SER A 44 -12.63 24.96 -2.38
C SER A 44 -12.14 26.19 -1.61
N ALA A 45 -11.04 26.77 -2.06
CA ALA A 45 -10.21 27.84 -1.45
C ALA A 45 -10.89 29.20 -1.15
N THR A 46 -12.20 29.28 -0.91
CA THR A 46 -12.94 30.51 -0.63
C THR A 46 -13.82 30.47 0.64
N ALA A 47 -13.55 29.54 1.55
CA ALA A 47 -14.31 29.50 2.81
C ALA A 47 -13.83 30.59 3.76
N SER A 48 -14.70 31.56 4.09
CA SER A 48 -14.48 32.53 5.16
C SER A 48 -14.34 31.79 6.51
N GLU A 49 -13.65 32.40 7.50
CA GLU A 49 -13.45 31.80 8.85
C GLU A 49 -14.76 31.25 9.48
N LYS A 50 -15.90 31.90 9.22
CA LYS A 50 -17.23 31.44 9.65
C LYS A 50 -17.68 30.15 8.99
N GLY A 51 -17.30 29.91 7.73
CA GLY A 51 -17.62 28.67 7.01
C GLY A 51 -16.80 27.48 7.52
N ILE A 52 -15.57 27.69 7.94
CA ILE A 52 -14.72 26.63 8.50
C ILE A 52 -15.25 26.19 9.88
N LEU A 53 -15.65 27.13 10.73
CA LEU A 53 -16.23 26.84 12.04
C LEU A 53 -17.52 26.03 11.94
N SER A 54 -18.43 26.39 11.05
CA SER A 54 -19.69 25.63 10.86
C SER A 54 -19.46 24.23 10.30
N ILE A 55 -18.46 24.02 9.43
CA ILE A 55 -18.06 22.68 8.93
C ILE A 55 -17.45 21.86 10.06
N LEU A 56 -16.66 22.47 10.93
CA LEU A 56 -16.07 21.78 12.09
C LEU A 56 -17.13 21.41 13.12
N GLU A 57 -18.07 22.29 13.44
CA GLU A 57 -19.20 22.02 14.36
C GLU A 57 -20.06 20.87 13.82
N ALA A 58 -20.47 20.90 12.56
CA ALA A 58 -21.26 19.82 11.94
C ALA A 58 -20.50 18.49 11.95
N ASN A 59 -19.20 18.48 11.66
CA ASN A 59 -18.40 17.25 11.72
C ASN A 59 -18.20 16.72 13.15
N ILE A 60 -18.21 17.58 14.16
CA ILE A 60 -18.11 17.17 15.56
C ILE A 60 -19.45 16.60 16.04
N GLU A 61 -20.59 17.21 15.67
CA GLU A 61 -21.92 16.73 16.01
C GLU A 61 -22.27 15.39 15.36
N ASP A 62 -21.87 15.19 14.08
CA ASP A 62 -22.07 13.95 13.35
C ASP A 62 -20.97 12.90 13.57
N PHE A 63 -19.98 13.21 14.41
CA PHE A 63 -18.87 12.29 14.66
C PHE A 63 -19.32 11.04 15.41
N GLN A 64 -19.55 9.97 14.68
CA GLN A 64 -19.74 8.63 15.21
C GLN A 64 -18.41 7.89 15.24
N LEU A 65 -18.06 7.38 16.43
CA LEU A 65 -16.86 6.55 16.57
C LEU A 65 -17.07 5.23 15.84
N GLU A 66 -16.51 5.11 14.65
CA GLU A 66 -16.44 3.81 13.98
C GLU A 66 -15.36 2.97 14.66
N VAL A 67 -15.78 1.93 15.34
CA VAL A 67 -14.86 0.91 15.84
C VAL A 67 -14.43 0.08 14.63
N LYS A 68 -13.25 0.36 14.11
CA LYS A 68 -12.66 -0.49 13.07
C LYS A 68 -12.01 -1.69 13.73
N ASP A 69 -12.51 -2.87 13.40
CA ASP A 69 -11.84 -4.12 13.73
C ASP A 69 -10.45 -4.12 13.09
N LYS A 70 -9.42 -4.02 13.90
CA LYS A 70 -8.05 -4.22 13.45
C LYS A 70 -7.64 -5.63 13.83
N GLU A 71 -7.38 -6.45 12.84
CA GLU A 71 -6.72 -7.72 13.06
C GLU A 71 -5.24 -7.47 13.30
N ILE A 72 -4.75 -7.97 14.43
CA ILE A 72 -3.35 -7.85 14.83
C ILE A 72 -2.77 -9.25 14.89
N GLY A 73 -1.78 -9.49 14.04
CA GLY A 73 -0.99 -10.71 14.06
C GLY A 73 0.28 -10.55 14.89
N VAL A 74 0.92 -11.69 15.11
CA VAL A 74 2.21 -11.80 15.79
C VAL A 74 3.17 -12.59 14.91
N VAL A 75 4.39 -12.10 14.77
CA VAL A 75 5.45 -12.76 14.01
C VAL A 75 5.94 -13.98 14.80
N ASN A 76 5.86 -15.16 14.21
CA ASN A 76 6.39 -16.39 14.77
C ASN A 76 7.82 -16.68 14.36
N TRP A 77 8.15 -16.29 13.13
CA TRP A 77 9.46 -16.50 12.55
C TRP A 77 9.79 -15.42 11.53
N VAL A 78 11.04 -15.02 11.45
CA VAL A 78 11.54 -14.08 10.47
C VAL A 78 12.94 -14.50 9.99
N GLY A 79 13.18 -14.42 8.68
CA GLY A 79 14.47 -14.72 8.07
C GLY A 79 14.40 -14.59 6.55
N ASP A 80 15.52 -14.28 5.93
CA ASP A 80 15.68 -14.18 4.48
C ASP A 80 14.64 -13.24 3.82
N GLY A 81 14.23 -12.17 4.51
CA GLY A 81 13.24 -11.21 4.01
C GLY A 81 11.80 -11.71 4.03
N ILE A 82 11.53 -12.82 4.74
CA ILE A 82 10.20 -13.40 4.92
C ILE A 82 9.85 -13.41 6.41
N ALA A 83 8.60 -13.14 6.74
CA ALA A 83 8.05 -13.32 8.08
C ALA A 83 6.82 -14.20 8.04
N ASN A 84 6.74 -15.17 8.98
CA ASN A 84 5.53 -15.95 9.22
C ASN A 84 4.76 -15.30 10.38
N VAL A 85 3.49 -15.06 10.15
CA VAL A 85 2.61 -14.29 11.04
C VAL A 85 1.38 -15.11 11.39
N ASP A 86 1.03 -15.16 12.67
CA ASP A 86 -0.21 -15.75 13.18
C ASP A 86 -1.23 -14.65 13.51
N GLY A 87 -2.52 -15.02 13.51
CA GLY A 87 -3.60 -14.16 14.01
C GLY A 87 -4.10 -13.11 13.02
N ILE A 88 -3.77 -13.23 11.74
CA ILE A 88 -4.34 -12.45 10.63
C ILE A 88 -5.12 -13.37 9.66
N ASP A 89 -6.11 -14.05 10.20
CA ASP A 89 -6.82 -15.14 9.51
C ASP A 89 -7.61 -14.69 8.27
N HIS A 90 -7.97 -13.42 8.18
CA HIS A 90 -8.68 -12.84 7.04
C HIS A 90 -7.76 -12.13 6.05
N ALA A 91 -6.44 -12.28 6.18
CA ALA A 91 -5.49 -11.73 5.23
C ALA A 91 -5.68 -12.40 3.85
N PHE A 92 -5.49 -11.62 2.79
CA PHE A 92 -5.58 -12.13 1.43
C PHE A 92 -4.26 -11.94 0.69
N TYR A 93 -4.05 -12.77 -0.33
CA TYR A 93 -2.86 -12.70 -1.18
C TYR A 93 -2.67 -11.28 -1.75
N GLY A 94 -1.45 -10.77 -1.67
CA GLY A 94 -1.11 -9.42 -2.15
C GLY A 94 -1.52 -8.30 -1.21
N GLU A 95 -2.07 -8.57 -0.03
CA GLU A 95 -2.39 -7.54 0.96
C GLU A 95 -1.12 -6.94 1.58
N ILE A 96 -1.11 -5.62 1.75
CA ILE A 96 -0.07 -4.93 2.51
C ILE A 96 -0.37 -5.02 4.01
N VAL A 97 0.63 -5.41 4.76
CA VAL A 97 0.64 -5.40 6.22
C VAL A 97 1.74 -4.47 6.73
N ILE A 98 1.58 -3.96 7.94
CA ILE A 98 2.53 -3.03 8.57
C ILE A 98 2.96 -3.64 9.90
N PHE A 99 4.26 -3.77 10.09
CA PHE A 99 4.87 -4.20 11.34
C PHE A 99 4.98 -3.04 12.33
N ASP A 100 5.12 -3.34 13.60
CA ASP A 100 5.28 -2.33 14.67
C ASP A 100 6.56 -1.49 14.53
N SER A 101 7.58 -2.03 13.85
CA SER A 101 8.79 -1.31 13.43
C SER A 101 8.55 -0.25 12.33
N GLY A 102 7.37 -0.26 11.69
CA GLY A 102 7.06 0.57 10.52
C GLY A 102 7.42 -0.09 9.18
N VAL A 103 8.10 -1.23 9.18
CA VAL A 103 8.37 -2.01 7.97
C VAL A 103 7.06 -2.46 7.36
N LYS A 104 6.94 -2.35 6.05
CA LYS A 104 5.80 -2.87 5.29
C LYS A 104 6.13 -4.25 4.74
N GLY A 105 5.12 -5.08 4.59
CA GLY A 105 5.24 -6.37 3.95
C GLY A 105 4.02 -6.68 3.09
N MET A 106 4.15 -7.65 2.22
CA MET A 106 3.09 -8.15 1.36
C MET A 106 2.80 -9.61 1.66
N VAL A 107 1.55 -9.93 1.86
CA VAL A 107 1.08 -11.31 2.05
C VAL A 107 1.30 -12.10 0.75
N GLN A 108 2.09 -13.16 0.83
CA GLN A 108 2.41 -14.00 -0.32
C GLN A 108 1.82 -15.40 -0.20
N ASP A 109 1.75 -15.94 1.00
CA ASP A 109 1.25 -17.29 1.26
C ASP A 109 0.24 -17.25 2.41
N VAL A 110 -0.94 -17.81 2.18
CA VAL A 110 -2.00 -17.89 3.19
C VAL A 110 -2.26 -19.35 3.48
N ARG A 111 -1.85 -19.81 4.66
CA ARG A 111 -2.07 -21.16 5.16
C ARG A 111 -3.13 -21.16 6.25
N ARG A 112 -3.48 -22.35 6.70
CA ARG A 112 -4.51 -22.50 7.71
C ARG A 112 -4.15 -21.86 9.06
N ASP A 113 -2.90 -21.99 9.46
CA ASP A 113 -2.43 -21.61 10.79
C ASP A 113 -1.40 -20.49 10.77
N GLU A 114 -0.90 -20.10 9.60
CA GLU A 114 0.10 -19.05 9.45
C GLU A 114 -0.03 -18.32 8.11
N VAL A 115 0.44 -17.08 8.06
CA VAL A 115 0.49 -16.24 6.86
C VAL A 115 1.94 -15.87 6.58
N GLY A 116 2.43 -16.22 5.38
CA GLY A 116 3.76 -15.85 4.90
C GLY A 116 3.74 -14.44 4.29
N VAL A 117 4.62 -13.58 4.78
CA VAL A 117 4.73 -12.17 4.38
C VAL A 117 6.13 -11.90 3.86
N ILE A 118 6.24 -11.32 2.66
CA ILE A 118 7.50 -10.80 2.13
C ILE A 118 7.71 -9.39 2.67
N LEU A 119 8.89 -9.12 3.24
CA LEU A 119 9.23 -7.82 3.81
C LEU A 119 9.73 -6.85 2.73
N PHE A 120 9.26 -5.62 2.77
CA PHE A 120 9.74 -4.51 1.93
C PHE A 120 10.73 -3.62 2.69
N GLY A 121 11.67 -4.23 3.37
CA GLY A 121 12.66 -3.54 4.18
C GLY A 121 13.63 -4.53 4.81
N SER A 122 14.41 -4.03 5.76
CA SER A 122 15.35 -4.88 6.49
C SER A 122 14.60 -5.80 7.45
N ASP A 123 14.90 -7.09 7.39
CA ASP A 123 14.42 -8.11 8.33
C ASP A 123 15.00 -7.92 9.75
N ILE A 124 16.11 -7.21 9.88
CA ILE A 124 16.75 -6.89 11.18
C ILE A 124 15.81 -6.08 12.09
N GLU A 125 14.93 -5.27 11.50
CA GLU A 125 13.97 -4.44 12.22
C GLU A 125 12.71 -5.19 12.68
N VAL A 126 12.49 -6.38 12.16
CA VAL A 126 11.36 -7.25 12.48
C VAL A 126 11.86 -8.42 13.32
N LYS A 127 11.23 -8.69 14.46
CA LYS A 127 11.61 -9.77 15.37
C LYS A 127 10.44 -10.69 15.63
N GLU A 128 10.76 -11.92 16.07
CA GLU A 128 9.74 -12.81 16.62
C GLU A 128 9.02 -12.12 17.77
N GLY A 129 7.70 -12.23 17.79
CA GLY A 129 6.83 -11.51 18.73
C GLY A 129 6.45 -10.09 18.31
N SER A 130 7.02 -9.53 17.23
CA SER A 130 6.59 -8.25 16.67
C SER A 130 5.13 -8.29 16.24
N LYS A 131 4.43 -7.18 16.42
CA LYS A 131 3.03 -7.06 16.02
C LYS A 131 2.91 -6.66 14.55
N VAL A 132 1.90 -7.20 13.90
CA VAL A 132 1.58 -6.94 12.50
C VAL A 132 0.13 -6.51 12.39
N VAL A 133 -0.12 -5.43 11.66
CA VAL A 133 -1.47 -4.89 11.43
C VAL A 133 -1.81 -4.98 9.95
N ARG A 134 -2.99 -5.50 9.64
CA ARG A 134 -3.54 -5.52 8.30
C ARG A 134 -3.94 -4.13 7.84
N THR A 135 -3.75 -3.85 6.56
CA THR A 135 -4.22 -2.60 5.95
C THR A 135 -5.53 -2.76 5.18
N GLY A 136 -5.90 -3.99 4.80
CA GLY A 136 -7.04 -4.26 3.93
C GLY A 136 -6.82 -3.76 2.48
N LYS A 137 -5.61 -3.42 2.11
CA LYS A 137 -5.28 -2.89 0.78
C LYS A 137 -4.33 -3.83 0.06
N MET A 138 -4.63 -4.11 -1.21
CA MET A 138 -3.72 -4.84 -2.09
C MET A 138 -2.45 -4.03 -2.34
N ALA A 139 -1.33 -4.73 -2.52
CA ALA A 139 -0.07 -4.10 -2.89
C ALA A 139 -0.21 -3.30 -4.18
N GLY A 140 0.20 -2.06 -4.17
CA GLY A 140 0.05 -1.15 -5.29
C GLY A 140 0.82 0.13 -5.06
N VAL A 141 0.78 1.00 -6.05
CA VAL A 141 1.43 2.30 -6.00
C VAL A 141 0.40 3.41 -6.19
N PRO A 142 0.55 4.53 -5.48
CA PRO A 142 -0.23 5.71 -5.75
C PRO A 142 0.16 6.27 -7.12
N VAL A 143 -0.83 6.79 -7.85
CA VAL A 143 -0.64 7.36 -9.20
C VAL A 143 -1.31 8.73 -9.30
N GLY A 144 -0.80 9.58 -10.18
CA GLY A 144 -1.36 10.91 -10.43
C GLY A 144 -0.36 11.85 -11.09
N GLU A 145 -0.85 12.99 -11.57
CA GLU A 145 -0.02 14.03 -12.19
C GLU A 145 1.05 14.60 -11.23
N GLY A 146 0.79 14.57 -9.90
CA GLY A 146 1.73 15.01 -8.89
C GLY A 146 3.04 14.21 -8.83
N PHE A 147 3.09 13.03 -9.46
CA PHE A 147 4.30 12.18 -9.52
C PHE A 147 5.27 12.60 -10.64
N LEU A 148 4.85 13.45 -11.58
CA LEU A 148 5.71 13.91 -12.67
C LEU A 148 6.87 14.74 -12.13
N GLY A 149 8.10 14.36 -12.49
CA GLY A 149 9.32 15.03 -12.04
C GLY A 149 9.70 14.76 -10.57
N ARG A 150 9.07 13.78 -9.91
CA ARG A 150 9.38 13.33 -8.56
C ARG A 150 10.18 12.02 -8.58
N ILE A 151 10.95 11.77 -7.52
CA ILE A 151 11.65 10.51 -7.31
C ILE A 151 10.99 9.81 -6.14
N VAL A 152 10.57 8.56 -6.37
CA VAL A 152 9.84 7.75 -5.40
C VAL A 152 10.45 6.36 -5.27
N ASP A 153 10.20 5.72 -4.13
CA ASP A 153 10.54 4.31 -3.91
C ASP A 153 9.56 3.38 -4.67
N ALA A 154 9.76 2.07 -4.53
CA ALA A 154 8.92 1.06 -5.19
C ALA A 154 7.46 1.05 -4.71
N LEU A 155 7.16 1.65 -3.57
CA LEU A 155 5.82 1.79 -3.00
C LEU A 155 5.20 3.17 -3.26
N GLY A 156 5.89 4.04 -4.00
CA GLY A 156 5.45 5.39 -4.32
C GLY A 156 5.69 6.43 -3.23
N SER A 157 6.49 6.12 -2.20
CA SER A 157 6.88 7.11 -1.19
C SER A 157 7.98 8.02 -1.74
N PRO A 158 7.88 9.36 -1.56
CA PRO A 158 8.89 10.28 -2.08
C PRO A 158 10.24 10.11 -1.36
N ILE A 159 11.32 10.10 -2.14
CA ILE A 159 12.71 10.02 -1.67
C ILE A 159 13.55 11.19 -2.17
N ASP A 160 12.91 12.25 -2.66
CA ASP A 160 13.55 13.43 -3.27
C ASP A 160 13.55 14.67 -2.36
N ASP A 161 13.24 14.52 -1.07
CA ASP A 161 13.18 15.57 -0.04
C ASP A 161 12.23 16.76 -0.39
N LYS A 162 11.33 16.58 -1.38
CA LYS A 162 10.39 17.62 -1.80
C LYS A 162 9.01 17.54 -1.13
N GLY A 163 8.89 16.74 -0.06
CA GLY A 163 7.65 16.56 0.68
C GLY A 163 6.68 15.58 0.03
N ASP A 164 5.50 15.43 0.64
CA ASP A 164 4.48 14.46 0.24
C ASP A 164 3.91 14.74 -1.15
N ILE A 165 3.47 13.69 -1.83
CA ILE A 165 2.85 13.74 -3.15
C ILE A 165 1.36 13.47 -3.01
N GLN A 166 0.53 14.34 -3.54
CA GLN A 166 -0.90 14.05 -3.67
C GLN A 166 -1.14 13.07 -4.81
N ALA A 167 -1.78 11.95 -4.49
CA ALA A 167 -2.15 10.93 -5.45
C ALA A 167 -3.60 11.14 -5.89
N ASP A 168 -3.86 11.00 -7.19
CA ASP A 168 -5.20 11.05 -7.76
C ASP A 168 -5.89 9.69 -7.72
N GLY A 169 -5.09 8.61 -7.61
CA GLY A 169 -5.57 7.24 -7.60
C GLY A 169 -4.56 6.25 -7.04
N TYR A 170 -4.92 4.99 -7.10
CA TYR A 170 -4.09 3.87 -6.65
C TYR A 170 -4.16 2.73 -7.67
N ARG A 171 -3.03 2.19 -8.07
CA ARG A 171 -2.94 1.11 -9.04
C ARG A 171 -2.27 -0.12 -8.41
N PRO A 172 -2.89 -1.31 -8.47
CA PRO A 172 -2.27 -2.53 -7.97
C PRO A 172 -1.00 -2.87 -8.76
N VAL A 173 -0.03 -3.48 -8.09
CA VAL A 173 1.23 -3.94 -8.70
C VAL A 173 0.95 -5.07 -9.68
N GLU A 174 0.07 -5.99 -9.31
CA GLU A 174 -0.33 -7.10 -10.15
C GLU A 174 -1.62 -6.76 -10.89
N CYS A 175 -1.57 -6.81 -12.22
CA CYS A 175 -2.71 -6.63 -13.11
C CYS A 175 -2.71 -7.76 -14.14
N GLU A 176 -3.87 -8.21 -14.53
CA GLU A 176 -3.99 -9.14 -15.65
C GLU A 176 -3.41 -8.52 -16.93
N ALA A 177 -2.62 -9.30 -17.67
CA ALA A 177 -2.09 -8.86 -18.93
C ALA A 177 -3.25 -8.77 -19.96
N PRO A 178 -3.23 -7.74 -20.85
CA PRO A 178 -4.26 -7.61 -21.88
C PRO A 178 -4.30 -8.85 -22.75
N GLY A 179 -5.51 -9.35 -23.02
CA GLY A 179 -5.78 -10.50 -23.87
C GLY A 179 -5.41 -10.25 -25.33
N ILE A 180 -5.47 -11.31 -26.16
CA ILE A 180 -5.11 -11.24 -27.60
C ILE A 180 -5.99 -10.21 -28.32
N THR A 181 -7.28 -10.15 -27.98
CA THR A 181 -8.26 -9.25 -28.62
C THR A 181 -8.08 -7.78 -28.21
N GLU A 182 -7.50 -7.53 -27.07
CA GLU A 182 -7.26 -6.18 -26.52
C GLU A 182 -5.94 -5.58 -27.02
N ARG A 183 -5.03 -6.42 -27.51
CA ARG A 183 -3.72 -5.98 -27.98
C ARG A 183 -3.82 -5.38 -29.38
N LYS A 184 -3.22 -4.22 -29.56
CA LYS A 184 -3.07 -3.62 -30.87
C LYS A 184 -2.11 -4.46 -31.71
N SER A 185 -2.50 -4.73 -32.96
CA SER A 185 -1.63 -5.42 -33.94
C SER A 185 -0.34 -4.63 -34.18
N VAL A 186 0.76 -5.37 -34.38
CA VAL A 186 2.05 -4.78 -34.76
C VAL A 186 1.95 -4.22 -36.17
N SER A 187 2.08 -2.90 -36.32
CA SER A 187 1.91 -2.20 -37.61
C SER A 187 2.95 -1.10 -37.86
N VAL A 188 3.78 -0.80 -36.86
CA VAL A 188 4.79 0.26 -36.95
C VAL A 188 6.17 -0.39 -37.03
N PRO A 189 6.93 -0.19 -38.12
CA PRO A 189 8.29 -0.74 -38.26
C PRO A 189 9.24 -0.04 -37.27
N MET A 190 10.23 -0.81 -36.81
CA MET A 190 11.39 -0.30 -36.09
C MET A 190 12.50 -0.01 -37.09
N GLU A 191 12.93 1.23 -37.17
CA GLU A 191 14.07 1.63 -37.99
C GLU A 191 15.36 1.26 -37.25
N THR A 192 16.04 0.21 -37.70
CA THR A 192 17.31 -0.26 -37.09
C THR A 192 18.52 0.48 -37.66
N GLY A 193 18.40 1.06 -38.85
CA GLY A 193 19.49 1.65 -39.60
C GLY A 193 20.37 0.62 -40.33
N LEU A 194 20.04 -0.66 -40.23
CA LEU A 194 20.74 -1.74 -40.93
C LEU A 194 19.94 -2.11 -42.20
N LEU A 195 20.50 -1.79 -43.36
CA LEU A 195 19.82 -1.99 -44.65
C LEU A 195 19.32 -3.42 -44.83
N SER A 196 20.10 -4.41 -44.46
CA SER A 196 19.73 -5.82 -44.58
C SER A 196 18.55 -6.21 -43.71
N ILE A 197 18.37 -5.61 -42.53
CA ILE A 197 17.24 -5.88 -41.66
C ILE A 197 16.03 -5.10 -42.12
N ASP A 198 16.16 -3.79 -42.29
CA ASP A 198 15.04 -2.91 -42.57
C ASP A 198 14.39 -3.18 -43.92
N SER A 199 15.19 -3.68 -44.94
CA SER A 199 14.67 -3.98 -46.27
C SER A 199 14.18 -5.40 -46.46
N MET A 200 14.77 -6.38 -45.76
CA MET A 200 14.48 -7.80 -45.99
C MET A 200 13.68 -8.45 -44.86
N PHE A 201 13.94 -8.07 -43.63
CA PHE A 201 13.30 -8.64 -42.44
C PHE A 201 12.88 -7.54 -41.48
N PRO A 202 11.97 -6.61 -41.87
CA PRO A 202 11.57 -5.50 -41.04
C PRO A 202 10.98 -5.96 -39.70
N ILE A 203 11.49 -5.41 -38.59
CA ILE A 203 11.02 -5.71 -37.26
C ILE A 203 9.95 -4.71 -36.89
N GLY A 204 8.83 -5.17 -36.36
CA GLY A 204 7.74 -4.31 -35.88
C GLY A 204 7.92 -3.92 -34.41
N ARG A 205 7.52 -2.71 -34.03
CA ARG A 205 7.49 -2.28 -32.64
C ARG A 205 6.49 -3.10 -31.84
N GLY A 206 6.98 -3.82 -30.80
CA GLY A 206 6.20 -4.78 -30.01
C GLY A 206 6.32 -6.24 -30.50
N GLN A 207 7.05 -6.50 -31.56
CA GLN A 207 7.35 -7.86 -32.03
C GLN A 207 8.35 -8.55 -31.10
N ARG A 208 8.17 -9.86 -30.91
CA ARG A 208 9.19 -10.72 -30.28
C ARG A 208 10.06 -11.29 -31.38
N GLU A 209 11.35 -11.11 -31.28
CA GLU A 209 12.32 -11.57 -32.24
C GLU A 209 13.30 -12.54 -31.58
N LEU A 210 13.63 -13.63 -32.28
CA LEU A 210 14.65 -14.57 -31.84
C LEU A 210 15.91 -14.34 -32.68
N ILE A 211 16.99 -14.00 -32.00
CA ILE A 211 18.32 -13.96 -32.60
C ILE A 211 19.04 -15.24 -32.18
N ILE A 212 19.26 -16.11 -33.15
CA ILE A 212 19.90 -17.40 -32.90
C ILE A 212 21.12 -17.54 -33.81
N GLY A 213 22.18 -18.06 -33.27
CA GLY A 213 23.40 -18.34 -34.00
C GLY A 213 24.19 -19.46 -33.35
N ASP A 214 25.20 -19.95 -34.06
CA ASP A 214 26.15 -20.91 -33.50
C ASP A 214 27.15 -20.19 -32.55
N ARG A 215 27.91 -20.98 -31.81
CA ARG A 215 28.87 -20.46 -30.85
C ARG A 215 29.87 -19.52 -31.54
N GLN A 216 29.98 -18.27 -31.06
CA GLN A 216 30.87 -17.24 -31.59
C GLN A 216 30.48 -16.64 -32.96
N THR A 217 29.22 -16.67 -33.35
CA THR A 217 28.71 -15.88 -34.47
C THR A 217 28.46 -14.43 -34.10
#